data_ca4360abf1b39ff884188825cf3abbb2
#
_entry.id   ca4360abf1b39ff884188825cf3abbb2
#
_cell.length_a   1.000
_cell.length_b   1.000
_cell.length_c   1.000
_cell.angle_alpha   90.00
_cell.angle_beta   90.00
_cell.angle_gamma   90.00
#
_symmetry.space_group_name_H-M   'P 1'
#
loop_
_entity.id
_entity.type
_entity.pdbx_description
1 polymer ?
#
loop_
_entity_poly.entity_id
_entity_poly.type
_entity_poly.pdbx_seq_one_letter_code
_entity_poly.pdbx_strand_id
1 'polypeptide(L)'
;MITPWKKISSKPVGDFRIFKLRSDLCINPRTGKEHDFYVLDSVNWVNVIALTPNQQLVMVQQFRHGSGTVELEIPGGMMDPHETDPVATAVRELREETGYEGEQARLLGKIHSNPAILSNTTFTVLIENCRLQHAVEFDSGEDLNTLLVPVADIPQLVADEKIGHSLVVVALSYFDLWQRGIKKV
;
A
#
# COMPACT_ATOMS: atom_id res chain seq x y z
N MET A 1 -14.12 -27.83 -5.47
CA MET A 1 -13.67 -26.82 -4.47
C MET A 1 -12.16 -26.99 -4.29
N ILE A 2 -11.37 -25.90 -4.19
CA ILE A 2 -9.91 -25.98 -3.96
C ILE A 2 -9.68 -26.27 -2.48
N THR A 3 -8.86 -27.27 -2.21
CA THR A 3 -8.47 -27.63 -0.83
C THR A 3 -7.17 -26.89 -0.49
N PRO A 4 -7.07 -26.25 0.71
CA PRO A 4 -5.82 -25.62 1.15
C PRO A 4 -4.68 -26.63 1.23
N TRP A 5 -3.48 -26.19 0.86
CA TRP A 5 -2.28 -27.00 0.98
C TRP A 5 -1.85 -27.13 2.44
N LYS A 6 -1.42 -28.33 2.84
CA LYS A 6 -0.90 -28.56 4.18
C LYS A 6 0.57 -28.16 4.22
N LYS A 7 0.89 -27.14 5.04
CA LYS A 7 2.29 -26.80 5.35
C LYS A 7 2.87 -27.82 6.33
N ILE A 8 4.02 -28.42 5.98
CA ILE A 8 4.71 -29.44 6.74
C ILE A 8 5.78 -28.81 7.61
N SER A 9 6.58 -27.92 7.01
CA SER A 9 7.65 -27.22 7.69
C SER A 9 7.88 -25.85 7.08
N SER A 10 8.59 -25.00 7.82
CA SER A 10 9.02 -23.68 7.38
C SER A 10 10.47 -23.47 7.80
N LYS A 11 11.31 -22.98 6.89
CA LYS A 11 12.74 -22.72 7.15
C LYS A 11 13.06 -21.27 6.79
N PRO A 12 13.75 -20.52 7.68
CA PRO A 12 14.27 -19.21 7.32
C PRO A 12 15.38 -19.41 6.26
N VAL A 13 15.37 -18.53 5.24
CA VAL A 13 16.36 -18.51 4.15
C VAL A 13 17.23 -17.27 4.23
N GLY A 14 16.66 -16.10 4.62
CA GLY A 14 17.40 -14.85 4.77
C GLY A 14 16.60 -13.75 5.47
N ASP A 15 17.32 -12.77 5.98
CA ASP A 15 16.77 -11.55 6.58
C ASP A 15 17.37 -10.35 5.84
N PHE A 16 16.51 -9.51 5.23
CA PHE A 16 16.88 -8.41 4.34
C PHE A 16 16.38 -7.04 4.87
N ARG A 17 16.22 -6.89 6.18
CA ARG A 17 15.69 -5.71 6.89
C ARG A 17 14.21 -5.44 6.61
N ILE A 18 13.86 -5.11 5.36
CA ILE A 18 12.47 -4.77 4.94
C ILE A 18 11.59 -6.00 4.74
N PHE A 19 12.18 -7.18 4.58
CA PHE A 19 11.47 -8.47 4.53
C PHE A 19 12.39 -9.62 4.97
N LYS A 20 11.77 -10.71 5.38
CA LYS A 20 12.44 -12.00 5.62
C LYS A 20 11.99 -12.99 4.56
N LEU A 21 12.94 -13.80 4.07
CA LEU A 21 12.64 -14.88 3.14
C LEU A 21 12.57 -16.20 3.91
N ARG A 22 11.49 -16.96 3.71
CA ARG A 22 11.37 -18.34 4.19
C ARG A 22 11.02 -19.29 3.05
N SER A 23 11.36 -20.57 3.21
CA SER A 23 10.91 -21.68 2.37
C SER A 23 9.92 -22.53 3.17
N ASP A 24 8.69 -22.67 2.65
CA ASP A 24 7.61 -23.48 3.22
C ASP A 24 7.48 -24.78 2.42
N LEU A 25 7.72 -25.94 3.03
CA LEU A 25 7.44 -27.25 2.44
C LEU A 25 5.95 -27.56 2.59
N CYS A 26 5.25 -27.75 1.47
CA CYS A 26 3.82 -28.00 1.46
C CYS A 26 3.46 -29.23 0.63
N ILE A 27 2.37 -29.93 1.01
CA ILE A 27 1.82 -31.06 0.26
C ILE A 27 0.66 -30.58 -0.61
N ASN A 28 0.75 -30.89 -1.92
CA ASN A 28 -0.32 -30.70 -2.87
C ASN A 28 -1.50 -31.66 -2.54
N PRO A 29 -2.70 -31.15 -2.18
CA PRO A 29 -3.80 -31.99 -1.76
C PRO A 29 -4.37 -32.87 -2.89
N ARG A 30 -4.12 -32.51 -4.15
CA ARG A 30 -4.59 -33.28 -5.32
C ARG A 30 -3.64 -34.44 -5.69
N THR A 31 -2.31 -34.24 -5.52
CA THR A 31 -1.31 -35.21 -5.99
C THR A 31 -0.58 -35.95 -4.88
N GLY A 32 -0.66 -35.45 -3.65
CA GLY A 32 0.13 -35.91 -2.50
C GLY A 32 1.62 -35.56 -2.57
N LYS A 33 2.07 -34.86 -3.60
CA LYS A 33 3.49 -34.50 -3.78
C LYS A 33 3.86 -33.29 -2.94
N GLU A 34 5.10 -33.28 -2.46
CA GLU A 34 5.71 -32.17 -1.73
C GLU A 34 6.32 -31.15 -2.69
N HIS A 35 6.21 -29.86 -2.32
CA HIS A 35 6.80 -28.74 -3.05
C HIS A 35 7.26 -27.66 -2.04
N ASP A 36 8.40 -27.04 -2.37
CA ASP A 36 8.89 -25.85 -1.66
C ASP A 36 8.29 -24.58 -2.26
N PHE A 37 7.83 -23.68 -1.37
CA PHE A 37 7.35 -22.34 -1.72
C PHE A 37 8.17 -21.29 -0.99
N TYR A 38 8.66 -20.30 -1.72
CA TYR A 38 9.36 -19.17 -1.13
C TYR A 38 8.36 -18.06 -0.83
N VAL A 39 8.41 -17.55 0.40
CA VAL A 39 7.54 -16.49 0.88
C VAL A 39 8.37 -15.37 1.45
N LEU A 40 8.07 -14.14 1.05
CA LEU A 40 8.60 -12.91 1.60
C LEU A 40 7.68 -12.47 2.75
N ASP A 41 8.17 -12.59 3.98
CA ASP A 41 7.48 -12.05 5.15
C ASP A 41 7.84 -10.58 5.32
N SER A 42 6.85 -9.72 5.20
CA SER A 42 6.97 -8.28 5.38
C SER A 42 5.94 -7.79 6.40
N VAL A 43 6.20 -6.62 6.97
CA VAL A 43 5.19 -5.88 7.74
C VAL A 43 4.04 -5.44 6.83
N ASN A 44 2.92 -5.09 7.41
CA ASN A 44 1.80 -4.54 6.65
C ASN A 44 2.14 -3.14 6.13
N TRP A 45 1.42 -2.72 5.10
CA TRP A 45 1.60 -1.41 4.46
C TRP A 45 0.30 -0.62 4.49
N VAL A 46 0.44 0.70 4.40
CA VAL A 46 -0.68 1.62 4.25
C VAL A 46 -0.54 2.45 2.98
N ASN A 47 -1.66 2.70 2.32
CA ASN A 47 -1.83 3.68 1.25
C ASN A 47 -2.84 4.73 1.71
N VAL A 48 -2.60 5.99 1.40
CA VAL A 48 -3.43 7.11 1.83
C VAL A 48 -4.10 7.79 0.65
N ILE A 49 -5.41 7.73 0.58
CA ILE A 49 -6.21 8.62 -0.27
C ILE A 49 -6.45 9.91 0.51
N ALA A 50 -5.62 10.90 0.27
CA ALA A 50 -5.68 12.20 0.94
C ALA A 50 -6.42 13.21 0.07
N LEU A 51 -7.68 13.51 0.42
CA LEU A 51 -8.58 14.37 -0.34
C LEU A 51 -8.63 15.77 0.24
N THR A 52 -8.28 16.77 -0.57
CA THR A 52 -8.40 18.18 -0.20
C THR A 52 -9.84 18.69 -0.34
N PRO A 53 -10.20 19.81 0.33
CA PRO A 53 -11.51 20.45 0.13
C PRO A 53 -11.80 20.86 -1.32
N ASN A 54 -10.74 21.08 -2.11
CA ASN A 54 -10.84 21.50 -3.50
C ASN A 54 -10.90 20.31 -4.50
N GLN A 55 -11.21 19.10 -4.00
CA GLN A 55 -11.31 17.89 -4.82
C GLN A 55 -10.00 17.58 -5.59
N GLN A 56 -8.87 17.68 -4.89
CA GLN A 56 -7.56 17.25 -5.36
C GLN A 56 -7.04 16.14 -4.44
N LEU A 57 -6.35 15.16 -4.99
CA LEU A 57 -5.58 14.20 -4.21
C LEU A 57 -4.18 14.76 -3.95
N VAL A 58 -3.72 14.61 -2.71
CA VAL A 58 -2.31 14.78 -2.38
C VAL A 58 -1.58 13.55 -2.90
N MET A 59 -0.67 13.74 -3.83
CA MET A 59 0.12 12.68 -4.45
C MET A 59 1.61 12.96 -4.26
N VAL A 60 2.42 11.94 -4.45
CA VAL A 60 3.87 12.02 -4.33
C VAL A 60 4.54 11.46 -5.58
N GLN A 61 5.68 12.04 -5.96
CA GLN A 61 6.61 11.43 -6.90
C GLN A 61 7.80 10.88 -6.13
N GLN A 62 8.14 9.63 -6.39
CA GLN A 62 9.24 8.93 -5.72
C GLN A 62 9.97 8.02 -6.71
N PHE A 63 11.29 7.95 -6.60
CA PHE A 63 12.08 6.98 -7.35
C PHE A 63 11.91 5.57 -6.73
N ARG A 64 11.45 4.62 -7.51
CA ARG A 64 11.29 3.22 -7.08
C ARG A 64 12.41 2.35 -7.65
N HIS A 65 13.25 1.83 -6.78
CA HIS A 65 14.39 0.99 -7.16
C HIS A 65 13.98 -0.29 -7.90
N GLY A 66 12.78 -0.82 -7.65
CA GLY A 66 12.28 -2.03 -8.30
C GLY A 66 11.94 -1.83 -9.78
N SER A 67 11.29 -0.72 -10.14
CA SER A 67 11.00 -0.34 -11.53
C SER A 67 12.16 0.41 -12.20
N GLY A 68 13.02 1.06 -11.41
CA GLY A 68 14.08 1.95 -11.89
C GLY A 68 13.55 3.30 -12.44
N THR A 69 12.34 3.70 -12.04
CA THR A 69 11.64 4.88 -12.56
C THR A 69 11.14 5.77 -11.43
N VAL A 70 10.85 7.04 -11.77
CA VAL A 70 10.08 7.93 -10.89
C VAL A 70 8.61 7.66 -11.10
N GLU A 71 7.95 7.20 -10.06
CA GLU A 71 6.53 6.85 -10.06
C GLU A 71 5.68 7.99 -9.49
N LEU A 72 4.47 8.15 -10.03
CA LEU A 72 3.44 9.01 -9.45
C LEU A 72 2.52 8.14 -8.59
N GLU A 73 2.52 8.41 -7.29
CA GLU A 73 1.87 7.59 -6.28
C GLU A 73 1.02 8.41 -5.31
N ILE A 74 0.28 7.73 -4.46
CA ILE A 74 -0.33 8.31 -3.26
C ILE A 74 0.63 8.11 -2.08
N PRO A 75 0.56 8.95 -1.03
CA PRO A 75 1.35 8.76 0.19
C PRO A 75 1.10 7.40 0.83
N GLY A 76 2.09 6.86 1.51
CA GLY A 76 1.97 5.61 2.24
C GLY A 76 3.30 4.95 2.53
N GLY A 77 3.29 4.03 3.47
CA GLY A 77 4.50 3.38 3.93
C GLY A 77 4.28 2.08 4.68
N MET A 78 5.32 1.66 5.38
CA MET A 78 5.31 0.44 6.19
C MET A 78 4.75 0.73 7.58
N MET A 79 3.90 -0.16 8.07
CA MET A 79 3.54 -0.16 9.48
C MET A 79 4.74 -0.62 10.32
N ASP A 80 5.08 0.13 11.35
CA ASP A 80 6.09 -0.31 12.30
C ASP A 80 5.64 -1.60 13.02
N PRO A 81 6.58 -2.46 13.45
CA PRO A 81 6.23 -3.74 14.09
C PRO A 81 5.33 -3.63 15.33
N HIS A 82 5.30 -2.48 15.99
CA HIS A 82 4.45 -2.21 17.16
C HIS A 82 3.12 -1.53 16.81
N GLU A 83 2.96 -1.05 15.58
CA GLU A 83 1.73 -0.42 15.12
C GLU A 83 0.67 -1.47 14.78
N THR A 84 -0.52 -1.30 15.31
CA THR A 84 -1.65 -2.21 15.10
C THR A 84 -2.84 -1.52 14.42
N ASP A 85 -2.84 -0.19 14.37
CA ASP A 85 -3.89 0.62 13.76
C ASP A 85 -3.41 1.21 12.42
N PRO A 86 -3.88 0.67 11.27
CA PRO A 86 -3.50 1.19 9.97
C PRO A 86 -4.00 2.63 9.71
N VAL A 87 -5.04 3.09 10.43
CA VAL A 87 -5.53 4.46 10.28
C VAL A 87 -4.56 5.43 10.93
N ALA A 88 -4.07 5.11 12.12
CA ALA A 88 -3.06 5.92 12.80
C ALA A 88 -1.74 5.99 12.01
N THR A 89 -1.28 4.84 11.47
CA THR A 89 -0.10 4.80 10.59
C THR A 89 -0.30 5.69 9.34
N ALA A 90 -1.46 5.61 8.69
CA ALA A 90 -1.74 6.41 7.49
C ALA A 90 -1.73 7.93 7.77
N VAL A 91 -2.22 8.35 8.93
CA VAL A 91 -2.18 9.77 9.34
C VAL A 91 -0.73 10.22 9.58
N ARG A 92 0.10 9.37 10.20
CA ARG A 92 1.52 9.64 10.42
C ARG A 92 2.26 9.78 9.09
N GLU A 93 2.15 8.79 8.20
CA GLU A 93 2.80 8.77 6.89
C GLU A 93 2.41 9.98 6.02
N LEU A 94 1.11 10.32 5.96
CA LEU A 94 0.66 11.50 5.23
C LEU A 94 1.36 12.77 5.71
N ARG A 95 1.45 12.93 7.03
CA ARG A 95 2.08 14.10 7.62
C ARG A 95 3.58 14.14 7.36
N GLU A 96 4.29 13.04 7.59
CA GLU A 96 5.74 12.94 7.45
C GLU A 96 6.18 13.16 6.00
N GLU A 97 5.54 12.48 5.05
CA GLU A 97 5.89 12.56 3.62
C GLU A 97 5.46 13.85 2.94
N THR A 98 4.35 14.47 3.37
CA THR A 98 3.74 15.56 2.59
C THR A 98 3.49 16.84 3.38
N GLY A 99 3.54 16.79 4.70
CA GLY A 99 3.14 17.88 5.58
C GLY A 99 1.62 18.13 5.61
N TYR A 100 0.81 17.30 4.92
CA TYR A 100 -0.64 17.43 4.95
C TYR A 100 -1.23 16.71 6.15
N GLU A 101 -2.31 17.30 6.70
CA GLU A 101 -3.14 16.70 7.72
C GLU A 101 -4.60 16.93 7.37
N GLY A 102 -5.46 15.98 7.72
CA GLY A 102 -6.88 16.05 7.42
C GLY A 102 -7.76 15.55 8.55
N GLU A 103 -9.04 15.47 8.25
CA GLU A 103 -10.08 15.06 9.19
C GLU A 103 -10.67 13.71 8.74
N GLN A 104 -11.43 13.05 9.64
CA GLN A 104 -12.22 11.86 9.32
C GLN A 104 -11.43 10.74 8.64
N ALA A 105 -10.23 10.45 9.15
CA ALA A 105 -9.44 9.33 8.68
C ALA A 105 -10.18 8.00 8.93
N ARG A 106 -10.32 7.15 7.89
CA ARG A 106 -11.03 5.88 8.00
C ARG A 106 -10.53 4.84 7.02
N LEU A 107 -10.60 3.58 7.42
CA LEU A 107 -10.21 2.45 6.58
C LEU A 107 -11.16 2.34 5.37
N LEU A 108 -10.63 2.53 4.16
CA LEU A 108 -11.38 2.38 2.92
C LEU A 108 -11.37 0.93 2.42
N GLY A 109 -10.27 0.20 2.59
CA GLY A 109 -10.18 -1.18 2.20
C GLY A 109 -8.85 -1.84 2.55
N LYS A 110 -8.74 -3.13 2.26
CA LYS A 110 -7.50 -3.89 2.40
C LYS A 110 -7.37 -4.97 1.33
N ILE A 111 -6.15 -5.28 0.96
CA ILE A 111 -5.81 -6.34 0.01
C ILE A 111 -4.58 -7.11 0.49
N HIS A 112 -4.35 -8.28 -0.09
CA HIS A 112 -3.04 -8.91 -0.06
C HIS A 112 -2.17 -8.28 -1.15
N SER A 113 -0.98 -7.80 -0.80
CA SER A 113 -0.11 -7.03 -1.70
C SER A 113 0.30 -7.82 -2.94
N ASN A 114 0.77 -9.04 -2.73
CA ASN A 114 1.00 -10.05 -3.76
C ASN A 114 0.87 -11.45 -3.13
N PRO A 115 -0.33 -12.03 -3.09
CA PRO A 115 -0.58 -13.28 -2.34
C PRO A 115 0.15 -14.51 -2.89
N ALA A 116 0.78 -14.41 -4.06
CA ALA A 116 1.60 -15.48 -4.61
C ALA A 116 2.96 -15.63 -3.89
N ILE A 117 3.48 -14.54 -3.30
CA ILE A 117 4.82 -14.52 -2.72
C ILE A 117 4.95 -13.68 -1.44
N LEU A 118 4.10 -12.67 -1.24
CA LEU A 118 4.12 -11.79 -0.07
C LEU A 118 3.08 -12.24 0.97
N SER A 119 3.45 -12.18 2.26
CA SER A 119 2.56 -12.53 3.37
C SER A 119 1.77 -11.35 3.92
N ASN A 120 2.11 -10.12 3.55
CA ASN A 120 1.54 -8.91 4.13
C ASN A 120 0.21 -8.48 3.52
N THR A 121 -0.45 -7.60 4.24
CA THR A 121 -1.67 -6.89 3.83
C THR A 121 -1.32 -5.42 3.57
N THR A 122 -1.90 -4.84 2.52
CA THR A 122 -1.90 -3.38 2.29
C THR A 122 -3.28 -2.82 2.62
N PHE A 123 -3.32 -1.83 3.48
CA PHE A 123 -4.53 -1.11 3.88
C PHE A 123 -4.63 0.20 3.08
N THR A 124 -5.83 0.53 2.63
CA THR A 124 -6.12 1.83 2.02
C THR A 124 -6.95 2.65 2.99
N VAL A 125 -6.46 3.83 3.35
CA VAL A 125 -7.12 4.77 4.27
C VAL A 125 -7.52 6.02 3.50
N LEU A 126 -8.76 6.47 3.68
CA LEU A 126 -9.24 7.75 3.19
C LEU A 126 -9.12 8.79 4.30
N ILE A 127 -8.53 9.93 3.97
CA ILE A 127 -8.45 11.11 4.85
C ILE A 127 -9.02 12.29 4.07
N GLU A 128 -10.05 12.92 4.63
CA GLU A 128 -10.74 14.05 3.97
C GLU A 128 -10.31 15.40 4.55
N ASN A 129 -10.62 16.46 3.83
CA ASN A 129 -10.32 17.84 4.20
C ASN A 129 -8.83 18.12 4.44
N CYS A 130 -7.96 17.40 3.73
CA CYS A 130 -6.51 17.52 3.88
C CYS A 130 -6.03 18.92 3.49
N ARG A 131 -5.17 19.49 4.35
CA ARG A 131 -4.54 20.80 4.17
C ARG A 131 -3.07 20.72 4.56
N LEU A 132 -2.22 21.50 3.91
CA LEU A 132 -0.82 21.64 4.29
C LEU A 132 -0.73 22.38 5.63
N GLN A 133 -0.19 21.73 6.65
CA GLN A 133 -0.12 22.26 8.02
C GLN A 133 1.27 22.12 8.63
N HIS A 134 2.11 21.23 8.12
CA HIS A 134 3.40 20.86 8.69
C HIS A 134 4.51 20.97 7.65
N ALA A 135 5.75 21.08 8.10
CA ALA A 135 6.91 20.78 7.29
C ALA A 135 7.01 19.26 7.07
N VAL A 136 7.58 18.83 5.94
CA VAL A 136 7.87 17.40 5.70
C VAL A 136 8.97 16.92 6.64
N GLU A 137 8.91 15.65 7.05
CA GLU A 137 9.86 15.01 7.97
C GLU A 137 10.32 13.67 7.36
N PHE A 138 11.09 13.74 6.26
CA PHE A 138 11.54 12.56 5.53
C PHE A 138 12.48 11.69 6.35
N ASP A 139 12.31 10.38 6.23
CA ASP A 139 13.32 9.42 6.63
C ASP A 139 14.59 9.55 5.78
N SER A 140 15.73 9.10 6.30
CA SER A 140 17.03 9.26 5.66
C SER A 140 17.13 8.59 4.27
N GLY A 141 16.21 7.71 3.92
CA GLY A 141 16.14 7.02 2.63
C GLY A 141 15.04 7.54 1.71
N GLU A 142 14.34 8.60 2.09
CA GLU A 142 13.22 9.17 1.35
C GLU A 142 13.62 10.44 0.62
N ASP A 143 13.12 10.55 -0.61
CA ASP A 143 13.20 11.75 -1.45
C ASP A 143 11.92 11.81 -2.28
N LEU A 144 10.99 12.65 -1.85
CA LEU A 144 9.63 12.74 -2.38
C LEU A 144 9.31 14.17 -2.81
N ASN A 145 8.54 14.29 -3.89
CA ASN A 145 7.96 15.56 -4.32
C ASN A 145 6.44 15.50 -4.23
N THR A 146 5.84 16.35 -3.42
CA THR A 146 4.38 16.41 -3.22
C THR A 146 3.70 17.19 -4.33
N LEU A 147 2.61 16.65 -4.86
CA LEU A 147 1.80 17.23 -5.93
C LEU A 147 0.32 17.22 -5.55
N LEU A 148 -0.43 18.21 -6.03
CA LEU A 148 -1.91 18.20 -5.97
C LEU A 148 -2.47 17.87 -7.36
N VAL A 149 -3.20 16.77 -7.44
CA VAL A 149 -3.78 16.28 -8.69
C VAL A 149 -5.30 16.31 -8.59
N PRO A 150 -6.00 16.99 -9.52
CA PRO A 150 -7.46 16.98 -9.54
C PRO A 150 -8.02 15.56 -9.62
N VAL A 151 -9.02 15.23 -8.81
CA VAL A 151 -9.66 13.91 -8.83
C VAL A 151 -10.16 13.55 -10.24
N ALA A 152 -10.62 14.54 -10.99
CA ALA A 152 -11.13 14.34 -12.36
C ALA A 152 -10.05 13.85 -13.34
N ASP A 153 -8.76 14.11 -13.07
CA ASP A 153 -7.64 13.75 -13.95
C ASP A 153 -7.12 12.34 -13.67
N ILE A 154 -7.44 11.79 -12.51
CA ILE A 154 -6.93 10.48 -12.05
C ILE A 154 -7.24 9.34 -13.04
N PRO A 155 -8.47 9.20 -13.57
CA PRO A 155 -8.76 8.12 -14.51
C PRO A 155 -7.90 8.17 -15.78
N GLN A 156 -7.62 9.38 -16.28
CA GLN A 156 -6.78 9.55 -17.47
C GLN A 156 -5.31 9.24 -17.16
N LEU A 157 -4.79 9.64 -16.00
CA LEU A 157 -3.42 9.32 -15.58
C LEU A 157 -3.21 7.81 -15.42
N VAL A 158 -4.20 7.07 -14.96
CA VAL A 158 -4.16 5.60 -14.91
C VAL A 158 -4.23 5.01 -16.33
N ALA A 159 -5.12 5.52 -17.19
CA ALA A 159 -5.28 5.05 -18.57
C ALA A 159 -4.03 5.30 -19.43
N ASP A 160 -3.32 6.40 -19.18
CA ASP A 160 -2.07 6.77 -19.86
C ASP A 160 -0.82 6.12 -19.21
N GLU A 161 -1.00 5.19 -18.27
CA GLU A 161 0.07 4.50 -17.54
C GLU A 161 1.03 5.43 -16.78
N LYS A 162 0.58 6.67 -16.46
CA LYS A 162 1.34 7.62 -15.63
C LYS A 162 1.29 7.27 -14.15
N ILE A 163 0.25 6.54 -13.73
CA ILE A 163 0.13 5.89 -12.42
C ILE A 163 0.23 4.39 -12.68
N GLY A 164 1.45 3.85 -12.55
CA GLY A 164 1.76 2.45 -12.86
C GLY A 164 1.87 1.53 -11.65
N HIS A 165 2.00 2.08 -10.43
CA HIS A 165 2.14 1.27 -9.22
C HIS A 165 0.83 0.54 -8.87
N SER A 166 0.87 -0.81 -8.86
CA SER A 166 -0.33 -1.66 -8.71
C SER A 166 -1.13 -1.37 -7.44
N LEU A 167 -0.46 -1.13 -6.30
CA LEU A 167 -1.13 -0.85 -5.04
C LEU A 167 -1.83 0.51 -5.04
N VAL A 168 -1.28 1.49 -5.77
CA VAL A 168 -1.91 2.81 -5.99
C VAL A 168 -3.16 2.65 -6.83
N VAL A 169 -3.09 1.92 -7.94
CA VAL A 169 -4.25 1.67 -8.82
C VAL A 169 -5.38 0.98 -8.05
N VAL A 170 -5.06 0.01 -7.18
CA VAL A 170 -6.08 -0.64 -6.34
C VAL A 170 -6.68 0.33 -5.32
N ALA A 171 -5.86 1.17 -4.69
CA ALA A 171 -6.36 2.18 -3.74
C ALA A 171 -7.30 3.18 -4.43
N LEU A 172 -6.95 3.64 -5.63
CA LEU A 172 -7.78 4.52 -6.46
C LEU A 172 -9.09 3.82 -6.89
N SER A 173 -9.07 2.51 -7.14
CA SER A 173 -10.27 1.73 -7.41
C SER A 173 -11.22 1.70 -6.20
N TYR A 174 -10.69 1.53 -4.98
CA TYR A 174 -11.49 1.64 -3.76
C TYR A 174 -12.09 3.05 -3.59
N PHE A 175 -11.33 4.07 -3.92
CA PHE A 175 -11.78 5.46 -3.88
C PHE A 175 -12.92 5.72 -4.87
N ASP A 176 -12.82 5.25 -6.12
CA ASP A 176 -13.90 5.32 -7.11
C ASP A 176 -15.17 4.63 -6.62
N LEU A 177 -15.05 3.42 -6.07
CA LEU A 177 -16.19 2.69 -5.50
C LEU A 177 -16.85 3.43 -4.34
N TRP A 178 -16.06 4.13 -3.52
CA TRP A 178 -16.58 4.96 -2.44
C TRP A 178 -17.28 6.20 -2.98
N GLN A 179 -16.69 6.94 -3.91
CA GLN A 179 -17.30 8.13 -4.54
C GLN A 179 -18.64 7.79 -5.19
N ARG A 180 -18.76 6.62 -5.79
CA ARG A 180 -20.01 6.11 -6.41
C ARG A 180 -21.02 5.57 -5.41
N GLY A 181 -20.73 5.61 -4.10
CA GLY A 181 -21.61 5.11 -3.05
C GLY A 181 -21.79 3.59 -3.02
N ILE A 182 -20.97 2.84 -3.77
CA ILE A 182 -20.98 1.36 -3.80
C ILE A 182 -20.30 0.83 -2.55
N LYS A 183 -19.17 1.42 -2.17
CA LYS A 183 -18.44 1.07 -0.96
C LYS A 183 -18.78 2.05 0.17
N LYS A 184 -19.30 1.50 1.27
CA LYS A 184 -19.60 2.24 2.49
C LYS A 184 -18.45 2.05 3.49
N VAL A 185 -18.10 3.07 4.26
CA VAL A 185 -17.07 3.12 5.32
C VAL A 185 -17.60 3.87 6.53
#